data_4742834eac4c3698c71e4b9caee5266b
#
_entry.id   4742834eac4c3698c71e4b9caee5266b
#
_cell.length_a   1.000
_cell.length_b   1.000
_cell.length_c   1.000
_cell.angle_alpha   90.00
_cell.angle_beta   90.00
_cell.angle_gamma   90.00
#
_symmetry.space_group_name_H-M   'P 1'
#
loop_
_entity.id
_entity.type
_entity.pdbx_description
1 polymer ?
#
loop_
_entity_poly.entity_id
_entity_poly.type
_entity_poly.pdbx_seq_one_letter_code
_entity_poly.pdbx_strand_id
1 'polypeptide(L)'
;HYTHENIFDIINRNDTIFLYDVPSNYRVLFSEYCYSKTKNIYFNFEMTDIVTLGAKASILDDKPLVSAVVRDLTFEQRFVKRAMDIMISLVGLIVLSPIMLGTALLIKLDDGGKVFFRQRRATKGGKLFDVYKFRTMKEMGSINQSAKTDDDRITKVGKYLRKFRIDELPQLINILKGEMSVVGPRPEMVENVDKYTEELPEFSYRLRVKGGLTGYAQIAGKYNTSPKDKLVLDLMYIEKYSLWLDFKLIMQTVTVLFRAGDSTHGFEKE
;
A
#
# COMPACT_ATOMS: atom_id res chain seq x y z
N HIS A 1 -0.44 -28.18 -23.61
CA HIS A 1 0.89 -27.71 -24.06
C HIS A 1 0.68 -26.67 -25.14
N TYR A 2 0.91 -25.39 -24.84
CA TYR A 2 0.96 -24.36 -25.86
C TYR A 2 2.33 -24.42 -26.53
N THR A 3 2.36 -24.68 -27.82
CA THR A 3 3.57 -24.53 -28.65
C THR A 3 3.74 -23.06 -29.01
N HIS A 4 4.99 -22.59 -29.27
CA HIS A 4 5.25 -21.19 -29.60
C HIS A 4 4.42 -20.71 -30.80
N GLU A 5 4.20 -21.54 -31.81
CA GLU A 5 3.40 -21.22 -32.99
C GLU A 5 1.94 -20.88 -32.65
N ASN A 6 1.33 -21.65 -31.71
CA ASN A 6 -0.03 -21.38 -31.26
C ASN A 6 -0.17 -20.03 -30.49
N ILE A 7 0.89 -19.59 -29.79
CA ILE A 7 0.85 -18.33 -29.05
C ILE A 7 0.88 -17.13 -30.01
N PHE A 8 1.72 -17.17 -31.05
CA PHE A 8 1.76 -16.11 -32.06
C PHE A 8 0.43 -15.97 -32.80
N ASP A 9 -0.24 -17.08 -33.10
CA ASP A 9 -1.59 -17.06 -33.70
C ASP A 9 -2.62 -16.43 -32.76
N ILE A 10 -2.56 -16.68 -31.46
CA ILE A 10 -3.42 -16.05 -30.46
C ILE A 10 -3.17 -14.54 -30.43
N ILE A 11 -1.90 -14.12 -30.41
CA ILE A 11 -1.52 -12.70 -30.43
C ILE A 11 -2.08 -12.02 -31.71
N ASN A 12 -1.96 -12.66 -32.87
CA ASN A 12 -2.43 -12.08 -34.12
C ASN A 12 -3.95 -11.84 -34.15
N ARG A 13 -4.73 -12.71 -33.51
CA ARG A 13 -6.22 -12.65 -33.47
C ARG A 13 -6.78 -11.66 -32.46
N ASN A 14 -5.97 -11.15 -31.53
CA ASN A 14 -6.43 -10.28 -30.45
C ASN A 14 -5.70 -8.93 -30.50
N ASP A 15 -6.39 -7.85 -30.15
CA ASP A 15 -5.82 -6.49 -30.09
C ASP A 15 -5.14 -6.18 -28.77
N THR A 16 -5.53 -6.88 -27.71
CA THR A 16 -4.99 -6.68 -26.37
C THR A 16 -4.52 -8.02 -25.79
N ILE A 17 -3.28 -8.06 -25.35
CA ILE A 17 -2.61 -9.25 -24.83
C ILE A 17 -2.23 -9.02 -23.36
N PHE A 18 -2.55 -9.97 -22.51
CA PHE A 18 -2.13 -10.00 -21.10
C PHE A 18 -1.11 -11.11 -20.90
N LEU A 19 0.14 -10.74 -20.58
CA LEU A 19 1.21 -11.65 -20.20
C LEU A 19 1.33 -11.64 -18.68
N TYR A 20 0.73 -12.63 -18.04
CA TYR A 20 0.77 -12.75 -16.58
C TYR A 20 1.57 -13.97 -16.17
N ASP A 21 2.55 -13.79 -15.28
CA ASP A 21 3.44 -14.83 -14.75
C ASP A 21 4.19 -15.62 -15.85
N VAL A 22 4.61 -14.90 -16.89
CA VAL A 22 5.37 -15.44 -18.01
C VAL A 22 6.86 -15.29 -17.71
N PRO A 23 7.68 -16.35 -17.90
CA PRO A 23 9.14 -16.26 -17.72
C PRO A 23 9.76 -15.12 -18.55
N SER A 24 10.77 -14.44 -17.98
CA SER A 24 11.31 -13.18 -18.52
C SER A 24 11.79 -13.29 -19.98
N ASN A 25 12.38 -14.43 -20.38
CA ASN A 25 12.82 -14.67 -21.75
C ASN A 25 11.65 -14.68 -22.76
N TYR A 26 10.53 -15.32 -22.41
CA TYR A 26 9.32 -15.34 -23.23
C TYR A 26 8.58 -14.02 -23.18
N ARG A 27 8.60 -13.34 -22.03
CA ARG A 27 8.02 -12.02 -21.90
C ARG A 27 8.67 -11.03 -22.86
N VAL A 28 10.00 -11.02 -23.00
CA VAL A 28 10.70 -10.18 -23.97
C VAL A 28 10.26 -10.52 -25.39
N LEU A 29 10.32 -11.82 -25.76
CA LEU A 29 9.96 -12.30 -27.09
C LEU A 29 8.54 -11.89 -27.50
N PHE A 30 7.56 -12.13 -26.61
CA PHE A 30 6.17 -11.80 -26.92
C PHE A 30 5.91 -10.29 -26.91
N SER A 31 6.62 -9.54 -26.07
CA SER A 31 6.51 -8.08 -26.05
C SER A 31 7.03 -7.47 -27.36
N GLU A 32 8.16 -7.91 -27.85
CA GLU A 32 8.72 -7.48 -29.14
C GLU A 32 7.78 -7.83 -30.30
N TYR A 33 7.21 -9.03 -30.28
CA TYR A 33 6.25 -9.44 -31.31
C TYR A 33 4.97 -8.59 -31.25
N CYS A 34 4.39 -8.37 -30.07
CA CYS A 34 3.24 -7.49 -29.90
C CYS A 34 3.53 -6.06 -30.36
N TYR A 35 4.70 -5.52 -30.03
CA TYR A 35 5.13 -4.21 -30.50
C TYR A 35 5.23 -4.14 -32.02
N SER A 36 5.83 -5.16 -32.68
CA SER A 36 5.93 -5.23 -34.15
C SER A 36 4.56 -5.30 -34.84
N LYS A 37 3.53 -5.81 -34.15
CA LYS A 37 2.15 -5.93 -34.66
C LYS A 37 1.23 -4.84 -34.14
N THR A 38 1.76 -3.81 -33.47
CA THR A 38 1.01 -2.67 -32.91
C THR A 38 -0.13 -3.13 -31.98
N LYS A 39 0.11 -4.18 -31.18
CA LYS A 39 -0.86 -4.70 -30.22
C LYS A 39 -0.69 -4.08 -28.85
N ASN A 40 -1.79 -3.89 -28.13
CA ASN A 40 -1.74 -3.48 -26.72
C ASN A 40 -1.26 -4.64 -25.86
N ILE A 41 -0.31 -4.38 -24.98
CA ILE A 41 0.28 -5.39 -24.12
C ILE A 41 0.20 -4.96 -22.66
N TYR A 42 -0.20 -5.89 -21.79
CA TYR A 42 -0.18 -5.77 -20.34
C TYR A 42 0.61 -6.92 -19.75
N PHE A 43 1.48 -6.63 -18.80
CA PHE A 43 2.25 -7.65 -18.08
C PHE A 43 2.37 -7.28 -16.60
N ASN A 44 2.56 -8.29 -15.75
CA ASN A 44 2.80 -8.08 -14.34
C ASN A 44 4.17 -7.41 -14.12
N PHE A 45 4.23 -6.51 -13.15
CA PHE A 45 5.46 -5.82 -12.79
C PHE A 45 6.47 -6.78 -12.16
N GLU A 46 7.72 -6.70 -12.62
CA GLU A 46 8.89 -7.26 -11.98
C GLU A 46 9.74 -6.15 -11.35
N MET A 47 10.71 -6.53 -10.52
CA MET A 47 11.56 -5.56 -9.82
C MET A 47 12.37 -4.67 -10.78
N THR A 48 12.83 -5.23 -11.89
CA THR A 48 13.53 -4.52 -12.96
C THR A 48 12.67 -3.44 -13.60
N ASP A 49 11.37 -3.71 -13.78
CA ASP A 49 10.44 -2.73 -14.34
C ASP A 49 10.26 -1.54 -13.41
N ILE A 50 10.26 -1.78 -12.10
CA ILE A 50 10.13 -0.73 -11.09
C ILE A 50 11.36 0.18 -11.12
N VAL A 51 12.55 -0.38 -11.17
CA VAL A 51 13.80 0.40 -11.27
C VAL A 51 13.78 1.31 -12.50
N THR A 52 13.18 0.85 -13.60
CA THR A 52 13.08 1.61 -14.84
C THR A 52 11.90 2.58 -14.91
N LEU A 53 10.92 2.51 -14.00
CA LEU A 53 9.75 3.41 -13.99
C LEU A 53 10.10 4.90 -13.94
N GLY A 54 11.19 5.25 -13.24
CA GLY A 54 11.71 6.59 -13.12
C GLY A 54 12.85 6.91 -14.07
N ALA A 55 13.23 5.96 -14.92
CA ALA A 55 14.39 6.07 -15.78
C ALA A 55 14.20 7.10 -16.89
N LYS A 56 15.31 7.72 -17.31
CA LYS A 56 15.36 8.67 -18.42
C LYS A 56 16.21 8.09 -19.54
N ALA A 57 15.77 8.27 -20.77
CA ALA A 57 16.62 8.04 -21.93
C ALA A 57 17.79 9.05 -21.89
N SER A 58 19.00 8.57 -22.10
CA SER A 58 20.22 9.34 -22.11
C SER A 58 21.08 8.85 -23.27
N ILE A 59 21.99 9.67 -23.74
CA ILE A 59 22.96 9.31 -24.78
C ILE A 59 24.35 9.55 -24.18
N LEU A 60 25.17 8.51 -24.19
CA LEU A 60 26.59 8.60 -23.85
C LEU A 60 27.40 8.28 -25.11
N ASP A 61 28.13 9.28 -25.60
CA ASP A 61 28.72 9.30 -26.91
C ASP A 61 27.64 9.07 -28.00
N ASP A 62 27.65 7.97 -28.70
CA ASP A 62 26.68 7.59 -29.73
C ASP A 62 25.71 6.47 -29.27
N LYS A 63 25.81 6.06 -28.00
CA LYS A 63 25.02 4.92 -27.45
C LYS A 63 23.82 5.39 -26.65
N PRO A 64 22.61 4.93 -27.01
CA PRO A 64 21.44 5.16 -26.20
C PRO A 64 21.52 4.36 -24.90
N LEU A 65 21.33 5.02 -23.77
CA LEU A 65 21.34 4.44 -22.44
C LEU A 65 20.02 4.74 -21.70
N VAL A 66 19.71 3.90 -20.75
CA VAL A 66 18.64 4.13 -19.78
C VAL A 66 19.30 4.47 -18.45
N SER A 67 19.11 5.70 -17.99
CA SER A 67 19.60 6.17 -16.70
C SER A 67 18.53 5.95 -15.64
N ALA A 68 18.68 4.95 -14.80
CA ALA A 68 17.83 4.70 -13.63
C ALA A 68 18.51 5.34 -12.41
N VAL A 69 17.96 6.47 -11.97
CA VAL A 69 18.45 7.16 -10.78
C VAL A 69 17.47 6.91 -9.64
N VAL A 70 17.99 6.37 -8.54
CA VAL A 70 17.20 6.23 -7.31
C VAL A 70 16.78 7.62 -6.83
N ARG A 71 15.50 7.91 -6.90
CA ARG A 71 14.94 9.20 -6.48
C ARG A 71 14.62 9.17 -4.98
N ASP A 72 15.18 10.12 -4.24
CA ASP A 72 14.65 10.53 -2.94
C ASP A 72 13.91 11.87 -3.12
N LEU A 73 13.03 12.19 -2.19
CA LEU A 73 12.33 13.47 -2.20
C LEU A 73 13.35 14.61 -2.03
N THR A 74 13.21 15.68 -2.83
CA THR A 74 14.00 16.89 -2.60
C THR A 74 13.66 17.51 -1.25
N PHE A 75 14.49 18.43 -0.78
CA PHE A 75 14.22 19.12 0.49
C PHE A 75 12.87 19.85 0.45
N GLU A 76 12.57 20.54 -0.65
CA GLU A 76 11.30 21.25 -0.86
C GLU A 76 10.12 20.29 -0.85
N GLN A 77 10.22 19.17 -1.55
CA GLN A 77 9.17 18.15 -1.56
C GLN A 77 8.92 17.58 -0.15
N ARG A 78 9.98 17.31 0.60
CA ARG A 78 9.87 16.85 2.00
C ARG A 78 9.21 17.89 2.89
N PHE A 79 9.57 19.17 2.71
CA PHE A 79 8.99 20.27 3.48
C PHE A 79 7.50 20.44 3.18
N VAL A 80 7.13 20.53 1.90
CA VAL A 80 5.71 20.68 1.49
C VAL A 80 4.89 19.48 1.92
N LYS A 81 5.42 18.24 1.72
CA LYS A 81 4.74 17.02 2.20
C LYS A 81 4.52 17.06 3.70
N ARG A 82 5.51 17.48 4.47
CA ARG A 82 5.39 17.58 5.94
C ARG A 82 4.37 18.63 6.36
N ALA A 83 4.34 19.78 5.70
CA ALA A 83 3.34 20.82 5.96
C ALA A 83 1.92 20.31 5.67
N MET A 84 1.73 19.61 4.54
CA MET A 84 0.45 18.96 4.20
C MET A 84 0.06 17.89 5.23
N ASP A 85 0.99 17.04 5.64
CA ASP A 85 0.75 16.02 6.68
C ASP A 85 0.24 16.65 7.98
N ILE A 86 0.88 17.73 8.42
CA ILE A 86 0.50 18.46 9.65
C ILE A 86 -0.88 19.09 9.49
N MET A 87 -1.12 19.81 8.39
CA MET A 87 -2.40 20.48 8.15
C MET A 87 -3.57 19.49 8.11
N ILE A 88 -3.44 18.43 7.30
CA ILE A 88 -4.49 17.41 7.16
C ILE A 88 -4.75 16.72 8.48
N SER A 89 -3.69 16.38 9.23
CA SER A 89 -3.85 15.68 10.50
C SER A 89 -4.47 16.58 11.57
N LEU A 90 -4.08 17.86 11.63
CA LEU A 90 -4.62 18.81 12.59
C LEU A 90 -6.11 19.08 12.31
N VAL A 91 -6.44 19.40 11.06
CA VAL A 91 -7.84 19.61 10.64
C VAL A 91 -8.65 18.33 10.86
N GLY A 92 -8.10 17.16 10.50
CA GLY A 92 -8.74 15.86 10.71
C GLY A 92 -9.04 15.61 12.19
N LEU A 93 -8.09 15.84 13.09
CA LEU A 93 -8.29 15.67 14.53
C LEU A 93 -9.36 16.62 15.07
N ILE A 94 -9.42 17.88 14.63
CA ILE A 94 -10.42 18.84 15.07
C ILE A 94 -11.81 18.43 14.56
N VAL A 95 -11.95 18.19 13.26
CA VAL A 95 -13.24 17.88 12.61
C VAL A 95 -13.80 16.53 13.06
N LEU A 96 -12.92 15.52 13.23
CA LEU A 96 -13.34 14.18 13.61
C LEU A 96 -13.35 13.97 15.13
N SER A 97 -12.99 14.98 15.94
CA SER A 97 -12.98 14.86 17.41
C SER A 97 -14.31 14.40 17.99
N PRO A 98 -15.51 14.87 17.55
CA PRO A 98 -16.78 14.37 18.09
C PRO A 98 -16.97 12.88 17.82
N ILE A 99 -16.60 12.40 16.61
CA ILE A 99 -16.67 10.98 16.24
C ILE A 99 -15.69 10.18 17.10
N MET A 100 -14.47 10.68 17.30
CA MET A 100 -13.45 10.01 18.10
C MET A 100 -13.87 9.90 19.57
N LEU A 101 -14.46 10.96 20.14
CA LEU A 101 -14.99 10.95 21.51
C LEU A 101 -16.17 9.98 21.66
N GLY A 102 -17.12 10.01 20.71
CA GLY A 102 -18.23 9.07 20.68
C GLY A 102 -17.74 7.62 20.57
N THR A 103 -16.74 7.36 19.71
CA THR A 103 -16.11 6.04 19.57
C THR A 103 -15.45 5.60 20.89
N ALA A 104 -14.71 6.49 21.54
CA ALA A 104 -14.08 6.20 22.83
C ALA A 104 -15.12 5.80 23.90
N LEU A 105 -16.24 6.53 23.95
CA LEU A 105 -17.34 6.22 24.85
C LEU A 105 -17.98 4.86 24.52
N LEU A 106 -18.28 4.58 23.25
CA LEU A 106 -18.86 3.30 22.82
C LEU A 106 -17.97 2.11 23.19
N ILE A 107 -16.64 2.22 22.98
CA ILE A 107 -15.70 1.17 23.38
C ILE A 107 -15.73 0.98 24.91
N LYS A 108 -15.82 2.09 25.66
CA LYS A 108 -15.84 2.02 27.11
C LYS A 108 -17.12 1.39 27.65
N LEU A 109 -18.24 1.61 26.97
CA LEU A 109 -19.54 1.03 27.32
C LEU A 109 -19.70 -0.43 26.89
N ASP A 110 -18.99 -0.85 25.84
CA ASP A 110 -19.07 -2.23 25.29
C ASP A 110 -18.49 -3.28 26.25
N ASP A 111 -17.30 -3.03 26.80
CA ASP A 111 -16.61 -3.99 27.69
C ASP A 111 -15.75 -3.37 28.80
N GLY A 112 -15.83 -2.05 29.00
CA GLY A 112 -15.10 -1.34 30.08
C GLY A 112 -13.57 -1.24 29.91
N GLY A 113 -12.99 -1.88 28.90
CA GLY A 113 -11.55 -1.97 28.73
C GLY A 113 -10.88 -0.70 28.20
N LYS A 114 -9.61 -0.83 27.75
CA LYS A 114 -8.84 0.29 27.19
C LYS A 114 -9.45 0.78 25.88
N VAL A 115 -9.48 2.10 25.68
CA VAL A 115 -9.99 2.73 24.44
C VAL A 115 -9.00 2.56 23.29
N PHE A 116 -7.71 2.73 23.58
CA PHE A 116 -6.65 2.68 22.58
C PHE A 116 -5.89 1.37 22.62
N PHE A 117 -5.58 0.90 21.42
CA PHE A 117 -4.66 -0.17 21.14
C PHE A 117 -3.37 0.39 20.53
N ARG A 118 -2.23 -0.16 20.89
CA ARG A 118 -0.91 0.20 20.36
C ARG A 118 -0.24 -1.04 19.82
N GLN A 119 0.43 -0.88 18.68
CA GLN A 119 1.17 -1.97 18.05
C GLN A 119 2.46 -1.45 17.44
N ARG A 120 3.55 -2.13 17.70
CA ARG A 120 4.86 -1.79 17.18
C ARG A 120 4.91 -2.02 15.67
N ARG A 121 5.36 -1.00 14.93
CA ARG A 121 5.46 -0.97 13.48
C ARG A 121 6.78 -0.38 13.03
N ALA A 122 7.21 -0.72 11.79
CA ALA A 122 8.38 -0.13 11.14
C ALA A 122 7.98 1.02 10.21
N THR A 123 8.79 2.09 10.21
CA THR A 123 8.68 3.25 9.32
C THR A 123 10.01 3.54 8.64
N LYS A 124 10.17 4.71 8.03
CA LYS A 124 11.38 5.11 7.27
C LYS A 124 12.68 4.73 7.99
N GLY A 125 13.57 4.05 7.27
CA GLY A 125 14.87 3.62 7.76
C GLY A 125 14.81 2.51 8.80
N GLY A 126 13.70 1.75 8.87
CA GLY A 126 13.51 0.67 9.84
C GLY A 126 13.24 1.17 11.27
N LYS A 127 13.00 2.48 11.47
CA LYS A 127 12.68 3.02 12.79
C LYS A 127 11.37 2.44 13.29
N LEU A 128 11.35 2.05 14.56
CA LEU A 128 10.17 1.48 15.22
C LEU A 128 9.36 2.58 15.89
N PHE A 129 8.04 2.45 15.81
CA PHE A 129 7.09 3.34 16.49
C PHE A 129 5.83 2.58 16.87
N ASP A 130 5.03 3.11 17.76
CA ASP A 130 3.76 2.52 18.17
C ASP A 130 2.61 3.19 17.38
N VAL A 131 1.95 2.44 16.49
CA VAL A 131 0.76 2.92 15.82
C VAL A 131 -0.41 2.98 16.79
N TYR A 132 -1.14 4.10 16.82
CA TYR A 132 -2.34 4.26 17.63
C TYR A 132 -3.59 3.86 16.85
N LYS A 133 -4.44 3.03 17.48
CA LYS A 133 -5.75 2.65 16.96
C LYS A 133 -6.77 2.63 18.07
N PHE A 134 -8.05 2.75 17.72
CA PHE A 134 -9.09 2.34 18.64
C PHE A 134 -9.09 0.82 18.81
N ARG A 135 -9.34 0.36 20.01
CA ARG A 135 -9.43 -1.06 20.30
C ARG A 135 -10.72 -1.62 19.70
N THR A 136 -10.57 -2.67 18.89
CA THR A 136 -11.68 -3.37 18.21
C THR A 136 -11.77 -4.84 18.60
N MET A 137 -10.88 -5.32 19.47
CA MET A 137 -10.78 -6.71 19.89
C MET A 137 -10.65 -6.80 21.40
N LYS A 138 -11.17 -7.88 21.98
CA LYS A 138 -10.96 -8.22 23.39
C LYS A 138 -9.49 -8.57 23.65
N GLU A 139 -8.98 -8.24 24.82
CA GLU A 139 -7.63 -8.65 25.25
C GLU A 139 -7.64 -10.15 25.60
N MET A 140 -7.48 -11.03 24.59
CA MET A 140 -7.35 -12.48 24.80
C MET A 140 -6.16 -12.98 23.99
N GLY A 141 -5.10 -13.43 24.67
CA GLY A 141 -3.95 -14.09 24.05
C GLY A 141 -2.91 -13.15 23.41
N SER A 142 -2.04 -13.70 22.56
CA SER A 142 -0.89 -12.99 21.98
C SER A 142 -1.31 -11.81 21.10
N ILE A 143 -0.79 -10.64 21.42
CA ILE A 143 -1.02 -9.36 20.75
C ILE A 143 -0.55 -9.35 19.28
N ASN A 144 0.29 -10.32 18.89
CA ASN A 144 1.07 -10.31 17.64
C ASN A 144 0.49 -11.18 16.51
N GLN A 145 -0.78 -11.59 16.58
CA GLN A 145 -1.42 -12.30 15.46
C GLN A 145 -2.31 -11.36 14.65
N SER A 146 -2.14 -11.41 13.31
CA SER A 146 -3.06 -10.75 12.41
C SER A 146 -4.49 -11.30 12.60
N ALA A 147 -5.48 -10.42 12.70
CA ALA A 147 -6.87 -10.82 12.84
C ALA A 147 -7.33 -11.59 11.59
N LYS A 148 -8.04 -12.69 11.79
CA LYS A 148 -8.75 -13.40 10.72
C LYS A 148 -10.09 -12.71 10.44
N THR A 149 -10.76 -13.09 9.36
CA THR A 149 -12.03 -12.50 8.91
C THR A 149 -13.15 -12.65 9.95
N ASP A 150 -13.32 -13.84 10.50
CA ASP A 150 -14.31 -14.18 11.52
C ASP A 150 -13.63 -14.48 12.86
N ASP A 151 -12.87 -13.49 13.35
CA ASP A 151 -12.14 -13.61 14.59
C ASP A 151 -13.07 -13.29 15.77
N ASP A 152 -13.38 -14.29 16.59
CA ASP A 152 -14.28 -14.20 17.77
C ASP A 152 -13.81 -13.15 18.80
N ARG A 153 -12.57 -12.71 18.70
CA ARG A 153 -12.03 -11.64 19.53
C ARG A 153 -12.58 -10.26 19.17
N ILE A 154 -13.15 -10.09 17.96
CA ILE A 154 -13.67 -8.80 17.51
C ILE A 154 -14.94 -8.46 18.30
N THR A 155 -14.95 -7.27 18.94
CA THR A 155 -16.13 -6.82 19.69
C THR A 155 -17.25 -6.39 18.74
N LYS A 156 -18.49 -6.31 19.24
CA LYS A 156 -19.63 -5.87 18.42
C LYS A 156 -19.40 -4.46 17.85
N VAL A 157 -18.95 -3.55 18.69
CA VAL A 157 -18.56 -2.19 18.29
C VAL A 157 -17.37 -2.24 17.33
N GLY A 158 -16.36 -3.07 17.62
CA GLY A 158 -15.17 -3.23 16.80
C GLY A 158 -15.46 -3.62 15.35
N LYS A 159 -16.48 -4.44 15.11
CA LYS A 159 -16.89 -4.83 13.75
C LYS A 159 -17.31 -3.61 12.91
N TYR A 160 -18.08 -2.69 13.49
CA TYR A 160 -18.48 -1.45 12.81
C TYR A 160 -17.29 -0.49 12.64
N LEU A 161 -16.45 -0.33 13.67
CA LEU A 161 -15.28 0.54 13.59
C LEU A 161 -14.34 0.12 12.46
N ARG A 162 -14.09 -1.18 12.29
CA ARG A 162 -13.26 -1.73 11.21
C ARG A 162 -13.90 -1.55 9.83
N LYS A 163 -15.21 -1.78 9.73
CA LYS A 163 -15.95 -1.61 8.46
C LYS A 163 -15.78 -0.19 7.89
N PHE A 164 -15.83 0.83 8.76
CA PHE A 164 -15.70 2.22 8.36
C PHE A 164 -14.30 2.80 8.58
N ARG A 165 -13.31 1.95 8.96
CA ARG A 165 -11.92 2.34 9.27
C ARG A 165 -11.81 3.46 10.34
N ILE A 166 -12.81 3.63 11.18
CA ILE A 166 -12.82 4.59 12.28
C ILE A 166 -11.74 4.22 13.31
N ASP A 167 -11.45 2.92 13.44
CA ASP A 167 -10.37 2.42 14.31
C ASP A 167 -9.00 2.99 13.97
N GLU A 168 -8.77 3.45 12.76
CA GLU A 168 -7.50 4.00 12.31
C GLU A 168 -7.36 5.52 12.51
N LEU A 169 -8.42 6.24 12.89
CA LEU A 169 -8.39 7.70 13.09
C LEU A 169 -7.31 8.18 14.10
N PRO A 170 -7.01 7.46 15.21
CA PRO A 170 -5.95 7.88 16.12
C PRO A 170 -4.55 7.94 15.50
N GLN A 171 -4.34 7.32 14.32
CA GLN A 171 -3.06 7.42 13.59
C GLN A 171 -2.75 8.86 13.12
N LEU A 172 -3.74 9.75 13.06
CA LEU A 172 -3.51 11.17 12.82
C LEU A 172 -2.54 11.77 13.86
N ILE A 173 -2.52 11.24 15.09
CA ILE A 173 -1.55 11.63 16.13
C ILE A 173 -0.14 11.17 15.74
N ASN A 174 0.03 9.95 15.18
CA ASN A 174 1.33 9.49 14.69
C ASN A 174 1.85 10.37 13.55
N ILE A 175 0.94 10.82 12.67
CA ILE A 175 1.30 11.72 11.58
C ILE A 175 1.77 13.07 12.13
N LEU A 176 1.06 13.67 13.09
CA LEU A 176 1.48 14.91 13.76
C LEU A 176 2.84 14.78 14.45
N LYS A 177 3.11 13.64 15.09
CA LYS A 177 4.41 13.34 15.69
C LYS A 177 5.52 13.16 14.63
N GLY A 178 5.17 12.94 13.37
CA GLY A 178 6.11 12.71 12.27
C GLY A 178 6.61 11.27 12.15
N GLU A 179 5.97 10.34 12.84
CA GLU A 179 6.24 8.90 12.78
C GLU A 179 5.67 8.30 11.49
N MET A 180 4.57 8.89 11.00
CA MET A 180 3.86 8.53 9.77
C MET A 180 3.66 9.74 8.86
N SER A 181 3.14 9.47 7.66
CA SER A 181 2.63 10.43 6.68
C SER A 181 1.16 10.11 6.37
N VAL A 182 0.42 11.04 5.79
CA VAL A 182 -0.94 10.76 5.28
C VAL A 182 -0.86 9.73 4.16
N VAL A 183 0.07 9.90 3.21
CA VAL A 183 0.24 9.00 2.07
C VAL A 183 1.62 8.34 2.11
N GLY A 184 1.65 7.03 1.95
CA GLY A 184 2.86 6.22 1.92
C GLY A 184 2.56 4.72 2.00
N PRO A 185 3.59 3.86 1.96
CA PRO A 185 3.46 2.43 2.22
C PRO A 185 2.79 2.16 3.56
N ARG A 186 1.87 1.18 3.62
CA ARG A 186 1.25 0.82 4.91
C ARG A 186 2.31 0.31 5.90
N PRO A 187 2.43 0.89 7.11
CA PRO A 187 3.39 0.37 8.10
C PRO A 187 3.02 -1.07 8.48
N GLU A 188 3.94 -1.99 8.29
CA GLU A 188 3.77 -3.40 8.67
C GLU A 188 4.23 -3.68 10.11
N MET A 189 3.72 -4.77 10.70
CA MET A 189 4.22 -5.29 11.98
C MET A 189 5.69 -5.68 11.81
N VAL A 190 6.48 -5.50 12.86
CA VAL A 190 7.91 -5.80 12.84
C VAL A 190 8.14 -7.26 12.44
N GLU A 191 7.37 -8.16 13.03
CA GLU A 191 7.45 -9.61 12.76
C GLU A 191 7.14 -9.94 11.29
N ASN A 192 6.22 -9.20 10.67
CA ASN A 192 5.92 -9.37 9.25
C ASN A 192 7.03 -8.80 8.36
N VAL A 193 7.62 -7.65 8.75
CA VAL A 193 8.75 -7.07 8.01
C VAL A 193 9.92 -8.05 8.00
N ASP A 194 10.26 -8.60 9.17
CA ASP A 194 11.36 -9.56 9.32
C ASP A 194 11.10 -10.81 8.45
N LYS A 195 9.93 -11.43 8.62
CA LYS A 195 9.53 -12.61 7.83
C LYS A 195 9.56 -12.34 6.32
N TYR A 196 8.95 -11.23 5.88
CA TYR A 196 8.88 -10.94 4.44
C TYR A 196 10.24 -10.55 3.87
N THR A 197 11.14 -9.96 4.68
CA THR A 197 12.50 -9.63 4.25
C THR A 197 13.39 -10.87 4.17
N GLU A 198 13.16 -11.90 5.00
CA GLU A 198 13.81 -13.20 4.85
C GLU A 198 13.44 -13.90 3.54
N GLU A 199 12.15 -13.87 3.16
CA GLU A 199 11.64 -14.48 1.93
C GLU A 199 11.93 -13.60 0.68
N LEU A 200 11.93 -12.28 0.82
CA LEU A 200 12.09 -11.28 -0.23
C LEU A 200 12.91 -10.10 0.30
N PRO A 201 14.25 -10.12 0.20
CA PRO A 201 15.14 -9.09 0.77
C PRO A 201 14.78 -7.66 0.33
N GLU A 202 14.27 -7.51 -0.89
CA GLU A 202 13.81 -6.23 -1.46
C GLU A 202 12.61 -5.65 -0.73
N PHE A 203 11.91 -6.43 0.12
CA PHE A 203 10.78 -5.93 0.91
C PHE A 203 11.17 -4.77 1.82
N SER A 204 12.43 -4.70 2.22
CA SER A 204 13.00 -3.58 2.97
C SER A 204 13.01 -2.24 2.20
N TYR A 205 12.97 -2.24 0.85
CA TYR A 205 13.01 -1.02 0.03
C TYR A 205 11.81 -0.12 0.25
N ARG A 206 10.67 -0.65 0.69
CA ARG A 206 9.51 0.13 1.06
C ARG A 206 9.75 1.07 2.25
N LEU A 207 10.77 0.80 3.05
CA LEU A 207 11.17 1.61 4.21
C LEU A 207 12.02 2.85 3.82
N ARG A 208 12.19 3.14 2.55
CA ARG A 208 12.86 4.37 2.07
C ARG A 208 12.07 5.63 2.39
N VAL A 209 10.76 5.51 2.57
CA VAL A 209 9.85 6.61 2.93
C VAL A 209 9.09 6.30 4.22
N LYS A 210 8.42 7.32 4.79
CA LYS A 210 7.56 7.11 5.96
C LYS A 210 6.36 6.25 5.60
N GLY A 211 5.93 5.44 6.56
CA GLY A 211 4.67 4.71 6.45
C GLY A 211 3.48 5.66 6.35
N GLY A 212 2.48 5.30 5.53
CA GLY A 212 1.28 6.10 5.27
C GLY A 212 0.02 5.56 5.94
N LEU A 213 -0.93 6.46 6.24
CA LEU A 213 -2.30 6.10 6.61
C LEU A 213 -3.03 5.53 5.40
N THR A 214 -2.77 6.07 4.21
CA THR A 214 -3.21 5.56 2.91
C THR A 214 -2.06 5.42 1.94
N GLY A 215 -2.28 4.73 0.80
CA GLY A 215 -1.29 4.52 -0.25
C GLY A 215 -1.80 3.55 -1.31
N TYR A 216 -0.99 3.29 -2.34
CA TYR A 216 -1.41 2.41 -3.43
C TYR A 216 -1.87 1.03 -2.96
N ALA A 217 -1.11 0.38 -2.08
CA ALA A 217 -1.44 -0.95 -1.58
C ALA A 217 -2.75 -0.97 -0.75
N GLN A 218 -3.10 0.13 -0.08
CA GLN A 218 -4.35 0.23 0.68
C GLN A 218 -5.58 0.49 -0.21
N ILE A 219 -5.39 1.10 -1.38
CA ILE A 219 -6.47 1.46 -2.31
C ILE A 219 -6.69 0.36 -3.35
N ALA A 220 -5.63 -0.14 -3.97
CA ALA A 220 -5.67 -1.11 -5.05
C ALA A 220 -5.51 -2.56 -4.57
N GLY A 221 -4.84 -2.77 -3.43
CA GLY A 221 -4.60 -4.09 -2.86
C GLY A 221 -5.86 -4.68 -2.23
N LYS A 222 -5.96 -6.00 -2.30
CA LYS A 222 -6.96 -6.80 -1.58
C LYS A 222 -6.32 -7.42 -0.35
N TYR A 223 -7.13 -8.04 0.50
CA TYR A 223 -6.64 -8.71 1.71
C TYR A 223 -5.61 -9.80 1.42
N ASN A 224 -5.81 -10.55 0.35
CA ASN A 224 -4.94 -11.63 -0.11
C ASN A 224 -3.80 -11.18 -1.04
N THR A 225 -3.55 -9.88 -1.17
CA THR A 225 -2.42 -9.36 -1.97
C THR A 225 -1.11 -9.90 -1.41
N SER A 226 -0.31 -10.54 -2.26
CA SER A 226 0.97 -11.12 -1.88
C SER A 226 1.96 -10.06 -1.35
N PRO A 227 2.95 -10.44 -0.52
CA PRO A 227 4.02 -9.52 -0.10
C PRO A 227 4.75 -8.87 -1.29
N LYS A 228 4.98 -9.63 -2.37
CA LYS A 228 5.59 -9.14 -3.61
C LYS A 228 4.73 -8.06 -4.26
N ASP A 229 3.42 -8.29 -4.43
CA ASP A 229 2.54 -7.31 -5.06
C ASP A 229 2.37 -6.05 -4.19
N LYS A 230 2.32 -6.21 -2.86
CA LYS A 230 2.33 -5.06 -1.93
C LYS A 230 3.60 -4.23 -2.12
N LEU A 231 4.76 -4.89 -2.20
CA LEU A 231 6.04 -4.22 -2.44
C LEU A 231 6.02 -3.46 -3.77
N VAL A 232 5.55 -4.10 -4.85
CA VAL A 232 5.43 -3.48 -6.17
C VAL A 232 4.59 -2.20 -6.09
N LEU A 233 3.41 -2.25 -5.48
CA LEU A 233 2.53 -1.10 -5.32
C LEU A 233 3.18 0.02 -4.49
N ASP A 234 3.87 -0.34 -3.42
CA ASP A 234 4.59 0.62 -2.57
C ASP A 234 5.75 1.28 -3.32
N LEU A 235 6.52 0.52 -4.10
CA LEU A 235 7.62 1.04 -4.89
C LEU A 235 7.13 1.89 -6.07
N MET A 236 6.01 1.55 -6.70
CA MET A 236 5.37 2.40 -7.71
C MET A 236 5.04 3.79 -7.13
N TYR A 237 4.57 3.86 -5.89
CA TYR A 237 4.37 5.13 -5.20
C TYR A 237 5.68 5.88 -4.98
N ILE A 238 6.70 5.19 -4.48
CA ILE A 238 8.01 5.79 -4.15
C ILE A 238 8.68 6.36 -5.41
N GLU A 239 8.69 5.61 -6.50
CA GLU A 239 9.36 6.02 -7.75
C GLU A 239 8.57 7.10 -8.53
N LYS A 240 7.24 7.12 -8.43
CA LYS A 240 6.36 8.11 -9.07
C LYS A 240 5.92 9.23 -8.14
N TYR A 241 6.56 9.38 -6.98
CA TYR A 241 6.15 10.36 -6.00
C TYR A 241 5.95 11.76 -6.61
N SER A 242 4.81 12.34 -6.30
CA SER A 242 4.50 13.75 -6.54
C SER A 242 3.38 14.19 -5.56
N LEU A 243 3.32 15.50 -5.28
CA LEU A 243 2.23 16.06 -4.47
C LEU A 243 0.85 15.82 -5.10
N TRP A 244 0.79 15.81 -6.44
CA TRP A 244 -0.43 15.47 -7.17
C TRP A 244 -0.85 14.02 -6.96
N LEU A 245 0.12 13.10 -6.91
CA LEU A 245 -0.13 11.70 -6.61
C LEU A 245 -0.68 11.54 -5.18
N ASP A 246 -0.10 12.23 -4.20
CA ASP A 246 -0.62 12.24 -2.83
C ASP A 246 -2.06 12.71 -2.79
N PHE A 247 -2.37 13.84 -3.43
CA PHE A 247 -3.74 14.35 -3.51
C PHE A 247 -4.70 13.34 -4.15
N LYS A 248 -4.30 12.74 -5.28
CA LYS A 248 -5.11 11.71 -5.96
C LYS A 248 -5.41 10.51 -5.05
N LEU A 249 -4.41 10.01 -4.33
CA LEU A 249 -4.58 8.87 -3.42
C LEU A 249 -5.46 9.22 -2.21
N ILE A 250 -5.36 10.44 -1.68
CA ILE A 250 -6.26 10.92 -0.63
C ILE A 250 -7.72 10.93 -1.13
N MET A 251 -7.97 11.50 -2.30
CA MET A 251 -9.32 11.54 -2.88
C MET A 251 -9.88 10.15 -3.18
N GLN A 252 -9.04 9.25 -3.70
CA GLN A 252 -9.43 7.85 -3.90
C GLN A 252 -9.74 7.14 -2.58
N THR A 253 -8.98 7.42 -1.50
CA THR A 253 -9.27 6.86 -0.18
C THR A 253 -10.64 7.27 0.33
N VAL A 254 -10.98 8.57 0.19
CA VAL A 254 -12.30 9.07 0.55
C VAL A 254 -13.40 8.32 -0.22
N THR A 255 -13.20 8.14 -1.53
CA THR A 255 -14.16 7.41 -2.38
C THR A 255 -14.32 5.95 -1.93
N VAL A 256 -13.23 5.27 -1.60
CA VAL A 256 -13.24 3.87 -1.12
C VAL A 256 -13.95 3.76 0.24
N LEU A 257 -13.77 4.73 1.14
CA LEU A 257 -14.47 4.74 2.44
C LEU A 257 -15.99 4.85 2.27
N PHE A 258 -16.47 5.63 1.30
CA PHE A 258 -17.91 5.73 1.01
C PHE A 258 -18.47 4.49 0.27
N ARG A 259 -17.64 3.74 -0.45
CA ARG A 259 -17.99 2.46 -1.07
C ARG A 259 -17.85 1.28 -0.09
N ALA A 260 -17.95 1.49 1.19
CA ALA A 260 -17.67 0.54 2.27
C ALA A 260 -18.40 -0.84 2.24
N GLY A 261 -19.14 -1.13 1.16
CA GLY A 261 -19.64 -2.46 0.84
C GLY A 261 -18.61 -3.38 0.16
N ASP A 262 -17.65 -2.83 -0.60
CA ASP A 262 -16.76 -3.62 -1.46
C ASP A 262 -15.44 -4.05 -0.80
N SER A 263 -15.03 -3.40 0.28
CA SER A 263 -13.75 -3.72 0.93
C SER A 263 -13.78 -5.02 1.76
N THR A 264 -14.97 -5.58 1.99
CA THR A 264 -15.17 -6.86 2.68
C THR A 264 -15.32 -8.04 1.70
N HIS A 265 -15.52 -7.80 0.40
CA HIS A 265 -15.70 -8.87 -0.60
C HIS A 265 -14.41 -9.65 -0.96
N GLY A 266 -13.26 -9.29 -0.39
CA GLY A 266 -12.04 -10.11 -0.46
C GLY A 266 -12.08 -11.38 0.40
N PHE A 267 -13.18 -11.60 1.13
CA PHE A 267 -13.35 -12.71 2.07
C PHE A 267 -14.36 -13.76 1.61
N GLU A 268 -14.97 -13.59 0.46
CA GLU A 268 -15.87 -14.61 -0.06
C GLU A 268 -15.15 -15.52 -1.05
N LYS A 269 -15.08 -16.79 -0.61
CA LYS A 269 -14.88 -18.05 -1.33
C LYS A 269 -13.43 -18.47 -1.64
N GLU A 270 -12.98 -19.39 -0.84
CA GLU A 270 -12.66 -20.76 -1.27
C GLU A 270 -13.74 -21.71 -0.76
#